data_c8f342bbdb793e357e94a09b50ac1166
#
_entry.id   c8f342bbdb793e357e94a09b50ac1166
#
_cell.length_a   1.000
_cell.length_b   1.000
_cell.length_c   1.000
_cell.angle_alpha   90.00
_cell.angle_beta   90.00
_cell.angle_gamma   90.00
#
_symmetry.space_group_name_H-M   'P 1'
#
loop_
_entity.id
_entity.type
_entity.pdbx_description
1 polymer ?
#
loop_
_entity_poly.entity_id
_entity_poly.type
_entity_poly.pdbx_seq_one_letter_code
_entity_poly.pdbx_strand_id
1 'polypeptide(L)'
;VATAAALNAVSAKTQYTIDYTGDEIKPSKSDLGELVIQYFNAQGKPKTEDLGTDGYEITGYTNNVNATTVYDGNYNPVANAYVNIKITSGTYKDQTASIPFLIKPLVVEADYVTVPDDVSINKALTEAGEYKLPVTVVAKDETGKKVEKTLTDSDFTVKYEYEKAFGNDLFNNIITKVTVTNTNYILKTTNGKTRTVTASGKTEIVPKKLTDAMVVATPSTYTYTGGKIQPTYAVLDGAIALYKKGEVNDKDAEYEEVSISNAVNVGTGTITVQGCNYFYSGKATGTFTITAANTADVKVSIADQDYTGKQVRPRKFTATLNGNDVSNQFEIVSYGENVEAGTGTVVLKPLDGNKNFTGSNITASFNIVKEKVEATLNVYDSKGFDVTDAYKADVDKDADGNVNGVVHNSQVAFTFDGNEHTFAKALLSNIRKVTNDGVKTTAKESDFEIKYADNITGKKVTAGKENIGYIYAVAKEGTGFAGTKTIVTSDGTIINGVVAYIPFTIKSVKFVAKNVSVKNATYAGGLPVKPEVLIQIGGSTLVEG
;
A
#
# COMPACT_ATOMS: atom_id res chain seq x y z
N VAL A 1 100.63 45.63 16.05
CA VAL A 1 99.26 45.45 15.49
C VAL A 1 98.41 45.06 16.67
N ALA A 2 97.56 45.97 17.18
CA ALA A 2 96.59 45.67 18.22
C ALA A 2 95.55 44.70 17.61
N THR A 3 95.44 43.48 18.16
CA THR A 3 94.42 42.56 17.78
C THR A 3 93.06 43.16 18.07
N ALA A 4 92.22 43.33 17.06
CA ALA A 4 90.85 43.80 17.24
C ALA A 4 90.12 42.94 18.27
N ALA A 5 89.44 43.62 19.19
CA ALA A 5 88.64 42.89 20.17
C ALA A 5 87.61 41.99 19.44
N ALA A 6 87.26 40.88 20.00
CA ALA A 6 86.26 39.95 19.37
C ALA A 6 84.93 40.65 19.24
N LEU A 7 84.26 40.47 18.08
CA LEU A 7 82.89 40.89 17.87
C LEU A 7 82.01 40.21 18.92
N ASN A 8 81.30 41.00 19.71
CA ASN A 8 80.39 40.42 20.71
C ASN A 8 78.97 40.21 20.14
N ALA A 9 78.38 41.25 19.56
CA ALA A 9 77.09 41.24 18.95
C ALA A 9 76.89 42.35 17.93
N VAL A 10 76.01 42.21 17.02
CA VAL A 10 75.42 43.28 16.18
C VAL A 10 73.91 43.28 16.46
N SER A 11 73.43 44.49 16.71
CA SER A 11 72.00 44.68 16.97
C SER A 11 71.44 45.88 16.22
N ALA A 12 70.18 45.84 15.91
CA ALA A 12 69.46 47.04 15.45
C ALA A 12 69.21 47.99 16.63
N LYS A 13 69.29 49.28 16.40
CA LYS A 13 68.95 50.32 17.42
C LYS A 13 67.51 50.20 17.85
N THR A 14 66.64 49.83 16.89
CA THR A 14 65.22 49.48 17.14
C THR A 14 64.91 48.10 16.55
N GLN A 15 64.35 47.20 17.33
CA GLN A 15 64.00 45.86 16.86
C GLN A 15 62.91 45.98 15.80
N TYR A 16 63.17 45.41 14.62
CA TYR A 16 62.13 45.26 13.60
C TYR A 16 61.08 44.28 14.09
N THR A 17 59.83 44.68 14.00
CA THR A 17 58.67 43.87 14.45
C THR A 17 57.58 43.91 13.39
N ILE A 18 57.06 42.78 13.05
CA ILE A 18 55.99 42.63 12.07
C ILE A 18 55.01 41.52 12.54
N ASP A 19 53.75 41.65 12.18
CA ASP A 19 52.78 40.63 12.43
C ASP A 19 52.93 39.47 11.40
N TYR A 20 52.59 38.24 11.80
CA TYR A 20 52.63 37.06 10.94
C TYR A 20 51.77 37.26 9.67
N THR A 21 52.37 37.02 8.51
CA THR A 21 51.70 37.20 7.20
C THR A 21 51.34 35.88 6.52
N GLY A 22 52.01 34.79 6.85
CA GLY A 22 51.98 33.51 6.16
C GLY A 22 53.06 33.33 5.10
N ASP A 23 53.75 34.37 4.73
CA ASP A 23 54.82 34.39 3.74
C ASP A 23 56.19 34.59 4.37
N GLU A 24 57.25 34.37 3.59
CA GLU A 24 58.60 34.73 3.99
C GLU A 24 58.72 36.22 4.26
N ILE A 25 59.19 36.60 5.44
CA ILE A 25 59.44 37.95 5.83
C ILE A 25 60.91 38.26 5.61
N LYS A 26 61.18 39.23 4.74
CA LYS A 26 62.55 39.64 4.33
C LYS A 26 62.76 41.11 4.63
N PRO A 27 63.09 41.47 5.89
CA PRO A 27 63.33 42.83 6.23
C PRO A 27 64.49 43.44 5.38
N SER A 28 64.26 44.59 4.80
CA SER A 28 65.24 45.33 4.05
C SER A 28 66.20 46.09 4.99
N LYS A 29 67.25 46.68 4.46
CA LYS A 29 68.10 47.54 5.24
C LYS A 29 67.34 48.69 5.86
N SER A 30 66.37 49.24 5.18
CA SER A 30 65.52 50.32 5.70
C SER A 30 64.65 49.86 6.87
N ASP A 31 64.22 48.62 6.88
CA ASP A 31 63.41 48.03 7.96
C ASP A 31 64.25 47.78 9.21
N LEU A 32 65.52 47.39 9.04
CA LEU A 32 66.48 47.20 10.14
C LEU A 32 66.97 48.50 10.75
N GLY A 33 66.93 49.54 9.96
CA GLY A 33 67.47 50.83 10.37
C GLY A 33 68.96 50.78 10.62
N GLU A 34 69.43 51.61 11.56
CA GLU A 34 70.85 51.68 11.93
C GLU A 34 71.23 50.46 12.81
N LEU A 35 72.29 49.77 12.41
CA LEU A 35 72.90 48.70 13.18
C LEU A 35 74.07 49.17 14.01
N VAL A 36 74.23 48.57 15.18
CA VAL A 36 75.29 48.87 16.13
C VAL A 36 76.09 47.62 16.44
N ILE A 37 77.38 47.67 16.28
CA ILE A 37 78.34 46.68 16.71
C ILE A 37 78.60 46.84 18.19
N GLN A 38 78.48 45.77 18.96
CA GLN A 38 78.84 45.70 20.37
C GLN A 38 80.14 44.94 20.52
N TYR A 39 81.10 45.49 21.22
CA TYR A 39 82.37 44.83 21.50
C TYR A 39 82.92 45.25 22.88
N PHE A 40 83.86 44.50 23.38
CA PHE A 40 84.58 44.87 24.60
C PHE A 40 85.95 45.44 24.23
N ASN A 41 86.33 46.60 24.80
CA ASN A 41 87.63 47.13 24.57
C ASN A 41 88.70 46.34 25.33
N ALA A 42 89.99 46.71 25.17
CA ALA A 42 91.12 46.05 25.80
C ALA A 42 91.08 46.03 27.37
N GLN A 43 90.27 46.91 27.94
CA GLN A 43 90.03 46.97 29.40
C GLN A 43 88.74 46.19 29.82
N GLY A 44 88.10 45.40 28.91
CA GLY A 44 86.90 44.64 29.19
C GLY A 44 85.64 45.50 29.32
N LYS A 45 85.66 46.77 28.93
CA LYS A 45 84.49 47.65 28.99
C LYS A 45 83.68 47.57 27.70
N PRO A 46 82.31 47.51 27.77
CA PRO A 46 81.44 47.47 26.59
C PRO A 46 81.56 48.78 25.79
N LYS A 47 81.65 48.66 24.50
CA LYS A 47 81.69 49.73 23.51
C LYS A 47 80.73 49.44 22.37
N THR A 48 80.30 50.53 21.71
CA THR A 48 79.43 50.42 20.52
C THR A 48 80.09 51.18 19.37
N GLU A 49 79.95 50.68 18.16
CA GLU A 49 80.32 51.29 16.91
C GLU A 49 79.14 51.31 15.98
N ASP A 50 78.76 52.50 15.43
CA ASP A 50 77.63 52.56 14.48
C ASP A 50 78.10 52.02 13.13
N LEU A 51 77.31 50.99 12.64
CA LEU A 51 77.59 50.42 11.35
C LEU A 51 76.84 51.15 10.22
N GLY A 52 75.82 51.89 10.59
CA GLY A 52 74.92 52.57 9.62
C GLY A 52 74.14 51.58 8.77
N THR A 53 73.58 52.09 7.68
CA THR A 53 72.81 51.25 6.72
C THR A 53 73.70 50.75 5.59
N ASP A 54 74.87 51.38 5.34
CA ASP A 54 75.74 51.04 4.21
C ASP A 54 76.91 50.13 4.57
N GLY A 55 77.09 49.89 5.87
CA GLY A 55 78.23 49.15 6.41
C GLY A 55 78.03 47.59 6.38
N TYR A 56 76.97 47.09 5.79
CA TYR A 56 76.68 45.67 5.73
C TYR A 56 75.88 45.27 4.48
N GLU A 57 75.88 43.97 4.15
CA GLU A 57 75.07 43.33 3.14
C GLU A 57 74.22 42.27 3.80
N ILE A 58 72.95 42.16 3.36
CA ILE A 58 72.08 41.06 3.79
C ILE A 58 72.45 39.82 3.00
N THR A 59 72.79 38.73 3.67
CA THR A 59 73.20 37.45 3.06
C THR A 59 72.12 36.38 3.12
N GLY A 60 71.09 36.54 3.91
CA GLY A 60 70.01 35.63 4.04
C GLY A 60 69.13 35.86 5.27
N TYR A 61 68.25 34.96 5.49
CA TYR A 61 67.27 34.98 6.59
C TYR A 61 67.16 33.59 7.26
N THR A 62 66.82 33.58 8.55
CA THR A 62 66.61 32.35 9.31
C THR A 62 65.37 32.51 10.15
N ASN A 63 64.55 31.44 10.19
CA ASN A 63 63.27 31.41 10.91
C ASN A 63 62.29 32.54 10.49
N ASN A 64 62.35 32.97 9.27
CA ASN A 64 61.65 34.17 8.78
C ASN A 64 60.26 33.93 8.17
N VAL A 65 59.66 32.76 8.43
CA VAL A 65 58.32 32.39 7.93
C VAL A 65 57.29 32.41 9.05
N ASN A 66 57.60 31.74 10.15
CA ASN A 66 56.67 31.52 11.25
C ASN A 66 56.78 32.56 12.36
N ALA A 67 55.68 32.83 13.04
CA ALA A 67 55.67 33.64 14.24
C ALA A 67 56.54 33.02 15.35
N THR A 68 57.00 33.86 16.25
CA THR A 68 57.81 33.39 17.38
C THR A 68 57.03 32.45 18.29
N THR A 69 57.72 31.43 18.75
CA THR A 69 57.24 30.54 19.83
C THR A 69 57.98 30.78 21.15
N VAL A 70 58.82 31.78 21.17
CA VAL A 70 59.64 32.16 22.35
C VAL A 70 59.01 33.33 23.07
N TYR A 71 58.83 33.24 24.35
CA TYR A 71 58.21 34.23 25.21
C TYR A 71 59.08 34.49 26.44
N ASP A 72 59.08 35.75 26.90
CA ASP A 72 59.73 36.09 28.16
C ASP A 72 58.94 35.66 29.39
N GLY A 73 59.42 35.90 30.59
CA GLY A 73 58.77 35.59 31.84
C GLY A 73 57.40 36.29 32.05
N ASN A 74 57.08 37.30 31.25
CA ASN A 74 55.81 38.02 31.27
C ASN A 74 54.88 37.64 30.06
N TYR A 75 55.25 36.60 29.32
CA TYR A 75 54.55 36.12 28.13
C TYR A 75 54.57 37.11 26.94
N ASN A 76 55.51 38.04 26.90
CA ASN A 76 55.72 38.84 25.71
C ASN A 76 56.54 38.07 24.67
N PRO A 77 56.15 38.15 23.37
CA PRO A 77 56.88 37.45 22.32
C PRO A 77 58.30 37.97 22.17
N VAL A 78 59.28 37.08 22.08
CA VAL A 78 60.68 37.37 21.92
C VAL A 78 61.12 37.00 20.51
N ALA A 79 61.98 37.89 19.90
CA ALA A 79 62.51 37.68 18.56
C ALA A 79 63.26 36.34 18.43
N ASN A 80 62.96 35.55 17.43
CA ASN A 80 63.62 34.29 17.07
C ASN A 80 63.87 34.14 15.57
N ALA A 81 63.48 35.13 14.79
CA ALA A 81 63.80 35.24 13.37
C ALA A 81 65.08 36.17 13.23
N TYR A 82 65.83 35.92 12.21
CA TYR A 82 67.11 36.62 12.03
C TYR A 82 67.31 37.05 10.58
N VAL A 83 67.88 38.28 10.44
CA VAL A 83 68.50 38.70 9.20
C VAL A 83 69.98 38.44 9.31
N ASN A 84 70.53 37.62 8.44
CA ASN A 84 71.92 37.28 8.37
C ASN A 84 72.61 38.32 7.51
N ILE A 85 73.70 38.95 8.07
CA ILE A 85 74.44 40.01 7.40
C ILE A 85 75.94 39.68 7.33
N LYS A 86 76.60 40.28 6.34
CA LYS A 86 78.03 40.38 6.25
C LYS A 86 78.40 41.81 6.39
N ILE A 87 79.34 42.14 7.31
CA ILE A 87 79.88 43.50 7.52
C ILE A 87 80.82 43.83 6.36
N THR A 88 80.60 44.99 5.72
CA THR A 88 81.35 45.39 4.51
C THR A 88 82.35 46.49 4.79
N SER A 89 82.31 47.13 5.96
CA SER A 89 83.19 48.25 6.30
C SER A 89 83.65 48.26 7.80
N GLY A 90 84.63 49.05 8.15
CA GLY A 90 85.09 49.22 9.53
C GLY A 90 86.01 48.10 10.05
N THR A 91 86.20 48.08 11.38
CA THR A 91 87.07 47.14 12.06
C THR A 91 86.73 45.68 11.92
N TYR A 92 85.45 45.41 11.74
CA TYR A 92 84.87 44.05 11.67
C TYR A 92 84.47 43.60 10.26
N LYS A 93 85.01 44.28 9.25
CA LYS A 93 84.78 43.87 7.85
C LYS A 93 84.99 42.40 7.62
N ASP A 94 84.12 41.79 6.74
CA ASP A 94 84.10 40.42 6.37
C ASP A 94 83.61 39.45 7.47
N GLN A 95 83.23 39.88 8.66
CA GLN A 95 82.56 39.12 9.66
C GLN A 95 81.06 39.02 9.40
N THR A 96 80.42 37.99 9.87
CA THR A 96 78.96 37.75 9.76
C THR A 96 78.27 37.92 11.12
N ALA A 97 77.05 38.38 11.11
CA ALA A 97 76.18 38.48 12.27
C ALA A 97 74.72 38.11 11.92
N SER A 98 73.97 37.80 12.94
CA SER A 98 72.51 37.58 12.77
C SER A 98 71.74 38.58 13.61
N ILE A 99 70.94 39.38 12.98
CA ILE A 99 70.17 40.46 13.61
C ILE A 99 68.78 39.91 13.94
N PRO A 100 68.37 39.80 15.20
CA PRO A 100 67.08 39.33 15.56
C PRO A 100 65.97 40.29 15.18
N PHE A 101 64.91 39.79 14.64
CA PHE A 101 63.65 40.51 14.44
C PHE A 101 62.48 39.71 14.93
N LEU A 102 61.36 40.38 15.22
CA LEU A 102 60.18 39.73 15.82
C LEU A 102 59.05 39.56 14.79
N ILE A 103 58.63 38.33 14.57
CA ILE A 103 57.37 38.00 13.89
C ILE A 103 56.37 37.72 14.99
N LYS A 104 55.43 38.65 15.18
CA LYS A 104 54.35 38.45 16.18
C LYS A 104 53.28 37.48 15.68
N PRO A 105 52.81 36.56 16.52
CA PRO A 105 51.66 35.77 16.20
C PRO A 105 50.41 36.64 16.11
N LEU A 106 49.48 36.23 15.24
CA LEU A 106 48.16 36.84 15.20
C LEU A 106 47.30 36.32 16.37
N VAL A 107 46.29 37.09 16.75
CA VAL A 107 45.48 36.87 17.93
C VAL A 107 44.10 36.33 17.52
N VAL A 108 43.64 35.30 18.21
CA VAL A 108 42.27 34.80 18.14
C VAL A 108 41.58 35.11 19.47
N GLU A 109 40.37 35.62 19.41
CA GLU A 109 39.53 35.85 20.58
C GLU A 109 38.07 35.44 20.30
N ALA A 110 37.23 35.45 21.31
CA ALA A 110 35.84 34.94 21.21
C ALA A 110 35.02 35.55 20.07
N ASP A 111 35.18 36.90 19.89
CA ASP A 111 34.46 37.64 18.84
C ASP A 111 34.98 37.36 17.42
N TYR A 112 36.12 36.68 17.30
CA TYR A 112 36.71 36.30 16.02
C TYR A 112 36.34 34.84 15.63
N VAL A 113 35.52 34.18 16.44
CA VAL A 113 34.95 32.87 16.17
C VAL A 113 33.46 33.03 15.82
N THR A 114 33.16 32.93 14.53
CA THR A 114 31.80 33.06 14.03
C THR A 114 31.15 31.68 13.92
N VAL A 115 29.97 31.54 14.50
CA VAL A 115 29.12 30.34 14.45
C VAL A 115 27.75 30.75 13.92
N PRO A 116 26.93 29.80 13.36
CA PRO A 116 25.56 30.08 12.99
C PRO A 116 24.71 30.51 14.20
N ASP A 117 23.73 31.37 13.98
CA ASP A 117 22.78 31.78 15.03
C ASP A 117 21.88 30.62 15.44
N ASP A 118 21.44 29.81 14.46
CA ASP A 118 20.63 28.60 14.67
C ASP A 118 21.08 27.42 13.81
N VAL A 119 20.63 26.26 14.16
CA VAL A 119 20.77 25.03 13.37
C VAL A 119 19.54 24.14 13.55
N SER A 120 18.98 23.70 12.43
CA SER A 120 17.94 22.67 12.41
C SER A 120 18.61 21.30 12.46
N ILE A 121 18.48 20.62 13.58
CA ILE A 121 19.12 19.32 13.78
C ILE A 121 18.05 18.29 14.03
N ASN A 122 18.12 17.19 13.27
CA ASN A 122 17.31 16.03 13.49
C ASN A 122 17.86 15.18 14.67
N LYS A 123 17.22 14.08 14.93
CA LYS A 123 17.55 13.07 15.95
C LYS A 123 19.03 12.66 16.02
N ALA A 124 19.79 12.79 14.93
CA ALA A 124 21.19 12.38 14.85
C ALA A 124 22.11 13.10 15.86
N LEU A 125 21.74 14.32 16.31
CA LEU A 125 22.52 15.05 17.34
C LEU A 125 22.48 14.40 18.71
N THR A 126 21.39 13.73 19.05
CA THR A 126 21.24 13.08 20.35
C THR A 126 21.95 11.73 20.41
N GLU A 127 22.22 11.10 19.27
CA GLU A 127 22.77 9.76 19.17
C GLU A 127 24.25 9.69 18.80
N ALA A 128 24.76 10.62 17.98
CA ALA A 128 26.11 10.49 17.38
C ALA A 128 27.18 11.45 17.92
N GLY A 129 26.84 12.51 18.63
CA GLY A 129 27.81 13.44 19.26
C GLY A 129 28.73 14.23 18.31
N GLU A 130 28.58 14.12 17.00
CA GLU A 130 29.47 14.74 16.01
C GLU A 130 28.72 15.55 14.95
N TYR A 131 28.04 16.59 15.36
CA TYR A 131 27.55 17.55 14.40
C TYR A 131 28.60 18.64 14.12
N LYS A 132 29.06 18.75 12.88
CA LYS A 132 30.00 19.80 12.46
C LYS A 132 29.24 21.04 12.03
N LEU A 133 29.23 22.02 12.90
CA LEU A 133 28.79 23.37 12.53
C LEU A 133 29.81 24.02 11.56
N PRO A 134 29.37 24.85 10.62
CA PRO A 134 30.25 25.74 9.89
C PRO A 134 30.82 26.80 10.87
N VAL A 135 32.08 26.64 11.24
CA VAL A 135 32.77 27.54 12.15
C VAL A 135 33.80 28.31 11.36
N THR A 136 33.74 29.65 11.42
CA THR A 136 34.78 30.52 10.85
C THR A 136 35.60 31.10 11.98
N VAL A 137 36.91 30.91 11.92
CA VAL A 137 37.88 31.47 12.88
C VAL A 137 38.78 32.45 12.17
N VAL A 138 38.87 33.65 12.70
CA VAL A 138 39.70 34.71 12.17
C VAL A 138 40.76 35.08 13.20
N ALA A 139 41.98 35.25 12.76
CA ALA A 139 43.07 35.82 13.57
C ALA A 139 43.40 37.22 13.09
N LYS A 140 43.64 38.14 14.03
CA LYS A 140 43.96 39.53 13.74
C LYS A 140 45.22 39.97 14.45
N ASP A 141 45.81 41.08 14.04
CA ASP A 141 46.87 41.71 14.82
C ASP A 141 46.34 42.16 16.20
N GLU A 142 47.23 42.47 17.12
CA GLU A 142 46.88 42.90 18.50
C GLU A 142 45.92 44.09 18.55
N THR A 143 45.88 44.92 17.51
CA THR A 143 44.99 46.10 17.42
C THR A 143 43.63 45.73 16.81
N GLY A 144 43.51 44.53 16.18
CA GLY A 144 42.34 44.06 15.48
C GLY A 144 41.99 44.78 14.19
N LYS A 145 42.91 45.58 13.63
CA LYS A 145 42.59 46.53 12.54
C LYS A 145 43.47 46.44 11.30
N LYS A 146 44.72 45.96 11.41
CA LYS A 146 45.68 46.03 10.31
C LYS A 146 45.87 44.73 9.54
N VAL A 147 45.90 43.64 10.23
CA VAL A 147 46.12 42.31 9.64
C VAL A 147 44.98 41.40 10.05
N GLU A 148 44.42 40.73 9.10
CA GLU A 148 43.36 39.75 9.33
C GLU A 148 43.63 38.51 8.49
N LYS A 149 43.47 37.32 9.07
CA LYS A 149 43.64 36.05 8.37
C LYS A 149 42.59 35.03 8.84
N THR A 150 41.82 34.50 7.90
CA THR A 150 40.92 33.37 8.17
C THR A 150 41.76 32.10 8.30
N LEU A 151 41.55 31.38 9.38
CA LEU A 151 42.21 30.12 9.69
C LEU A 151 41.60 28.98 8.87
N THR A 152 42.42 27.97 8.57
CA THR A 152 42.01 26.72 7.93
C THR A 152 41.83 25.63 8.98
N ASP A 153 41.15 24.53 8.61
CA ASP A 153 40.91 23.38 9.49
C ASP A 153 42.19 22.73 10.04
N SER A 154 43.35 23.01 9.43
CA SER A 154 44.65 22.57 9.94
C SER A 154 45.20 23.44 11.09
N ASP A 155 44.67 24.65 11.27
CA ASP A 155 45.14 25.63 12.24
C ASP A 155 44.44 25.49 13.60
N PHE A 156 43.31 24.80 13.66
CA PHE A 156 42.51 24.65 14.89
C PHE A 156 41.72 23.36 14.92
N THR A 157 41.20 22.99 16.09
CA THR A 157 40.23 21.95 16.31
C THR A 157 38.98 22.51 16.99
N VAL A 158 37.83 21.91 16.75
CA VAL A 158 36.55 22.32 17.32
C VAL A 158 36.00 21.25 18.25
N LYS A 159 35.51 21.68 19.40
CA LYS A 159 34.72 20.87 20.33
C LYS A 159 33.40 21.57 20.58
N TYR A 160 32.33 20.77 20.55
CA TYR A 160 30.99 21.25 20.84
C TYR A 160 30.56 20.79 22.23
N GLU A 161 29.93 21.68 22.98
CA GLU A 161 29.25 21.38 24.24
C GLU A 161 27.77 21.72 24.09
N TYR A 162 26.91 20.81 24.54
CA TYR A 162 25.47 20.97 24.40
C TYR A 162 24.88 21.47 25.72
N GLU A 163 24.12 22.54 25.65
CA GLU A 163 23.43 23.13 26.81
C GLU A 163 21.97 22.71 26.79
N LYS A 164 21.50 22.14 27.89
CA LYS A 164 20.10 21.76 28.04
C LYS A 164 19.22 22.95 28.41
N ALA A 165 17.97 22.95 27.93
CA ALA A 165 16.94 23.87 28.42
C ALA A 165 16.61 23.54 29.89
N PHE A 166 16.35 24.58 30.68
CA PHE A 166 15.99 24.39 32.08
C PHE A 166 14.67 23.59 32.20
N GLY A 167 14.73 22.47 32.94
CA GLY A 167 13.57 21.59 33.11
C GLY A 167 13.25 20.66 31.94
N ASN A 168 14.14 20.56 30.96
CA ASN A 168 13.99 19.75 29.77
C ASN A 168 15.23 18.86 29.57
N ASP A 169 15.01 17.63 29.07
CA ASP A 169 16.12 16.72 28.72
C ASP A 169 16.75 17.02 27.34
N LEU A 170 16.21 17.96 26.60
CA LEU A 170 16.67 18.32 25.27
C LEU A 170 17.70 19.43 25.30
N PHE A 171 18.65 19.36 24.38
CA PHE A 171 19.63 20.42 24.16
C PHE A 171 18.96 21.53 23.34
N ASN A 172 19.17 22.78 23.78
CA ASN A 172 18.64 23.94 23.08
C ASN A 172 19.73 24.85 22.49
N ASN A 173 20.98 24.70 22.94
CA ASN A 173 22.11 25.46 22.40
C ASN A 173 23.34 24.58 22.22
N ILE A 174 24.17 24.98 21.26
CA ILE A 174 25.51 24.45 21.06
C ILE A 174 26.51 25.55 21.40
N ILE A 175 27.41 25.24 22.33
CA ILE A 175 28.54 26.07 22.69
C ILE A 175 29.74 25.55 21.91
N THR A 176 30.30 26.41 21.05
CA THR A 176 31.48 26.06 20.24
C THR A 176 32.75 26.50 20.94
N LYS A 177 33.64 25.53 21.14
CA LYS A 177 34.99 25.77 21.66
C LYS A 177 36.03 25.47 20.61
N VAL A 178 36.88 26.46 20.31
CA VAL A 178 37.93 26.34 19.31
C VAL A 178 39.29 26.24 20.02
N THR A 179 40.05 25.21 19.73
CA THR A 179 41.42 25.05 20.19
C THR A 179 42.36 25.33 19.02
N VAL A 180 43.11 26.40 19.12
CA VAL A 180 44.12 26.79 18.12
C VAL A 180 45.34 25.86 18.27
N THR A 181 45.69 25.16 17.21
CA THR A 181 46.81 24.21 17.15
C THR A 181 48.07 24.80 16.51
N ASN A 182 47.89 25.69 15.54
CA ASN A 182 48.99 26.32 14.85
C ASN A 182 49.61 27.42 15.73
N THR A 183 50.92 27.36 15.94
CA THR A 183 51.68 28.25 16.81
C THR A 183 51.83 29.68 16.26
N ASN A 184 51.50 29.91 15.00
CA ASN A 184 51.45 31.25 14.40
C ASN A 184 50.28 32.09 14.93
N TYR A 185 49.42 31.49 15.72
CA TYR A 185 48.24 32.13 16.30
C TYR A 185 48.22 31.92 17.81
N ILE A 186 47.77 32.90 18.55
CA ILE A 186 47.64 32.88 20.02
C ILE A 186 46.26 33.38 20.45
N LEU A 187 45.89 33.05 21.68
CA LEU A 187 44.68 33.63 22.29
C LEU A 187 45.07 34.92 23.05
N LYS A 188 44.25 35.95 22.92
CA LYS A 188 44.51 37.26 23.53
C LYS A 188 44.71 37.23 25.06
N THR A 189 44.11 36.30 25.74
CA THR A 189 44.08 36.20 27.20
C THR A 189 44.94 35.08 27.76
N THR A 190 45.74 34.42 26.95
CA THR A 190 46.40 33.19 27.40
C THR A 190 47.76 33.44 28.03
N ASN A 191 47.92 33.04 29.27
CA ASN A 191 49.17 32.93 29.97
C ASN A 191 49.94 31.63 29.61
N GLY A 192 49.83 31.15 28.38
CA GLY A 192 50.51 29.98 27.83
C GLY A 192 49.93 28.62 28.23
N LYS A 193 48.90 28.55 29.07
CA LYS A 193 48.33 27.28 29.58
C LYS A 193 47.14 26.71 28.85
N THR A 194 46.35 27.55 28.21
CA THR A 194 45.21 27.11 27.38
C THR A 194 45.24 27.79 26.02
N ARG A 195 44.89 27.03 24.97
CA ARG A 195 44.78 27.54 23.59
C ARG A 195 43.34 27.44 23.09
N THR A 196 42.39 27.31 24.01
CA THR A 196 40.97 27.15 23.69
C THR A 196 40.19 28.42 23.97
N VAL A 197 39.42 28.87 23.00
CA VAL A 197 38.51 29.99 23.10
C VAL A 197 37.08 29.52 22.87
N THR A 198 36.14 30.04 23.64
CA THR A 198 34.70 29.81 23.40
C THR A 198 34.19 30.93 22.48
N ALA A 199 33.46 30.59 21.44
CA ALA A 199 32.79 31.55 20.55
C ALA A 199 31.93 32.53 21.38
N SER A 200 31.83 33.77 20.97
CA SER A 200 31.02 34.81 21.63
C SER A 200 29.51 34.50 21.50
N GLY A 201 29.11 33.87 20.39
CA GLY A 201 27.75 33.43 20.13
C GLY A 201 27.52 31.96 20.48
N LYS A 202 26.26 31.60 20.70
CA LYS A 202 25.77 30.23 20.81
C LYS A 202 24.93 29.94 19.58
N THR A 203 24.93 28.69 19.12
CA THR A 203 24.03 28.23 18.08
C THR A 203 22.77 27.64 18.70
N GLU A 204 21.61 28.22 18.41
CA GLU A 204 20.33 27.67 18.88
C GLU A 204 19.97 26.40 18.10
N ILE A 205 19.48 25.37 18.81
CA ILE A 205 18.96 24.17 18.19
C ILE A 205 17.45 24.35 18.00
N VAL A 206 17.01 24.45 16.75
CA VAL A 206 15.61 24.64 16.40
C VAL A 206 15.05 23.37 15.76
N PRO A 207 13.72 23.07 15.93
CA PRO A 207 13.10 21.94 15.29
C PRO A 207 13.21 22.03 13.76
N LYS A 208 13.61 20.94 13.14
CA LYS A 208 13.67 20.87 11.67
C LYS A 208 12.27 20.96 11.08
N LYS A 209 12.06 21.83 10.12
CA LYS A 209 10.77 21.98 9.46
C LYS A 209 10.53 20.81 8.50
N LEU A 210 9.36 20.14 8.65
CA LEU A 210 8.93 19.14 7.68
C LEU A 210 8.66 19.77 6.31
N THR A 211 8.98 19.05 5.26
CA THR A 211 8.72 19.44 3.87
C THR A 211 7.92 18.35 3.16
N ASP A 212 7.19 18.74 2.12
CA ASP A 212 6.36 17.82 1.35
C ASP A 212 7.16 16.65 0.74
N ALA A 213 8.41 16.92 0.34
CA ALA A 213 9.31 15.90 -0.19
C ALA A 213 9.65 14.77 0.82
N MET A 214 9.45 15.03 2.11
CA MET A 214 9.68 14.03 3.17
C MET A 214 8.55 13.02 3.28
N VAL A 215 7.33 13.33 2.80
CA VAL A 215 6.15 12.46 2.97
C VAL A 215 5.98 11.59 1.74
N VAL A 216 6.33 10.32 1.84
CA VAL A 216 6.41 9.39 0.71
C VAL A 216 5.40 8.26 0.87
N ALA A 217 4.40 8.23 0.00
CA ALA A 217 3.46 7.11 -0.09
C ALA A 217 4.09 5.91 -0.82
N THR A 218 3.92 4.70 -0.25
CA THR A 218 4.44 3.46 -0.84
C THR A 218 3.41 2.32 -0.66
N PRO A 219 2.74 1.87 -1.71
CA PRO A 219 2.84 2.35 -3.10
C PRO A 219 2.31 3.78 -3.27
N SER A 220 2.77 4.47 -4.32
CA SER A 220 2.29 5.82 -4.68
C SER A 220 1.00 5.81 -5.48
N THR A 221 0.54 4.62 -5.89
CA THR A 221 -0.66 4.44 -6.71
C THR A 221 -1.52 3.32 -6.16
N TYR A 222 -2.82 3.57 -6.08
CA TYR A 222 -3.87 2.65 -5.63
C TYR A 222 -4.96 2.57 -6.69
N THR A 223 -5.60 1.41 -6.81
CA THR A 223 -6.82 1.29 -7.62
C THR A 223 -8.04 1.64 -6.78
N TYR A 224 -9.03 2.28 -7.35
CA TYR A 224 -10.32 2.57 -6.71
C TYR A 224 -10.94 1.29 -6.13
N THR A 225 -11.39 1.34 -4.89
CA THR A 225 -11.91 0.17 -4.16
C THR A 225 -13.40 0.26 -3.81
N GLY A 226 -14.05 1.37 -4.15
CA GLY A 226 -15.39 1.67 -3.69
C GLY A 226 -15.48 2.26 -2.28
N GLY A 227 -14.38 2.22 -1.51
CA GLY A 227 -14.28 2.72 -0.15
C GLY A 227 -13.09 3.66 0.03
N LYS A 228 -12.91 4.11 1.28
CA LYS A 228 -11.78 4.96 1.64
C LYS A 228 -10.48 4.15 1.62
N ILE A 229 -9.50 4.64 0.86
CA ILE A 229 -8.16 4.11 0.82
C ILE A 229 -7.37 4.62 2.03
N GLN A 230 -6.65 3.73 2.68
CA GLN A 230 -5.68 4.04 3.73
C GLN A 230 -4.29 3.81 3.14
N PRO A 231 -3.60 4.86 2.66
CA PRO A 231 -2.30 4.70 2.05
C PRO A 231 -1.25 4.33 3.12
N THR A 232 -0.33 3.47 2.75
CA THR A 232 0.90 3.27 3.50
C THR A 232 1.88 4.36 3.10
N TYR A 233 2.54 4.98 4.07
CA TYR A 233 3.52 6.04 3.80
C TYR A 233 4.60 6.07 4.88
N ALA A 234 5.70 6.72 4.56
CA ALA A 234 6.76 7.05 5.50
C ALA A 234 7.06 8.55 5.43
N VAL A 235 7.52 9.10 6.53
CA VAL A 235 8.11 10.43 6.57
C VAL A 235 9.62 10.24 6.69
N LEU A 236 10.38 10.74 5.71
CA LEU A 236 11.82 10.49 5.58
C LEU A 236 12.60 11.79 5.65
N ASP A 237 13.60 11.82 6.51
CA ASP A 237 14.62 12.87 6.49
C ASP A 237 15.92 12.32 5.87
N GLY A 238 16.07 12.53 4.58
CA GLY A 238 17.08 11.82 3.79
C GLY A 238 16.81 10.32 3.78
N ALA A 239 17.72 9.53 4.32
CA ALA A 239 17.58 8.08 4.45
C ALA A 239 16.95 7.62 5.79
N ILE A 240 16.67 8.54 6.70
CA ILE A 240 16.19 8.24 8.05
C ILE A 240 14.67 8.29 8.06
N ALA A 241 14.02 7.19 8.47
CA ALA A 241 12.57 7.16 8.68
C ALA A 241 12.24 7.77 10.05
N LEU A 242 11.30 8.71 10.05
CA LEU A 242 10.82 9.38 11.25
C LEU A 242 9.76 8.52 11.95
N TYR A 243 9.67 8.64 13.26
CA TYR A 243 8.72 7.89 14.09
C TYR A 243 7.37 8.60 14.19
N LYS A 244 6.32 7.85 13.90
CA LYS A 244 4.94 8.32 14.00
C LYS A 244 4.45 8.26 15.45
N LYS A 245 3.74 9.29 15.88
CA LYS A 245 3.03 9.30 17.16
C LYS A 245 2.00 8.18 17.21
N GLY A 246 2.00 7.45 18.34
CA GLY A 246 1.17 6.26 18.54
C GLY A 246 1.84 4.94 18.13
N GLU A 247 2.95 4.98 17.37
CA GLU A 247 3.76 3.80 17.06
C GLU A 247 4.96 3.65 18.02
N VAL A 248 5.35 4.76 18.64
CA VAL A 248 6.41 4.85 19.67
C VAL A 248 5.90 5.65 20.87
N ASN A 249 6.71 5.75 21.94
CA ASN A 249 6.40 6.63 23.05
C ASN A 249 6.29 8.09 22.57
N ASP A 250 5.38 8.87 23.15
CA ASP A 250 5.13 10.26 22.72
C ASP A 250 6.38 11.15 22.74
N LYS A 251 7.32 10.89 23.65
CA LYS A 251 8.59 11.61 23.73
C LYS A 251 9.54 11.32 22.55
N ASP A 252 9.39 10.15 21.92
CA ASP A 252 10.22 9.69 20.81
C ASP A 252 9.56 9.94 19.45
N ALA A 253 8.28 10.34 19.46
CA ALA A 253 7.51 10.64 18.26
C ALA A 253 8.04 11.91 17.57
N GLU A 254 8.18 11.87 16.28
CA GLU A 254 8.74 12.96 15.47
C GLU A 254 7.68 13.64 14.62
N TYR A 255 6.62 12.90 14.28
CA TYR A 255 5.45 13.47 13.59
C TYR A 255 4.15 12.79 13.99
N GLU A 256 3.03 13.47 13.74
CA GLU A 256 1.68 12.90 13.82
C GLU A 256 0.95 13.03 12.50
N GLU A 257 0.05 12.07 12.21
CA GLU A 257 -0.86 12.14 11.08
C GLU A 257 -2.01 13.09 11.41
N VAL A 258 -2.19 14.12 10.60
CA VAL A 258 -3.29 15.08 10.76
C VAL A 258 -4.52 14.60 9.99
N SER A 259 -4.34 14.21 8.74
CA SER A 259 -5.46 13.76 7.90
C SER A 259 -4.99 13.01 6.65
N ILE A 260 -5.90 12.14 6.17
CA ILE A 260 -5.86 11.60 4.82
C ILE A 260 -7.13 12.08 4.12
N SER A 261 -6.98 12.86 3.07
CA SER A 261 -8.07 13.49 2.31
C SER A 261 -8.07 13.07 0.85
N ASN A 262 -9.20 13.27 0.17
CA ASN A 262 -9.42 12.86 -1.24
C ASN A 262 -9.05 11.39 -1.50
N ALA A 263 -9.31 10.53 -0.52
CA ALA A 263 -8.87 9.14 -0.51
C ALA A 263 -9.96 8.14 -0.94
N VAL A 264 -11.03 8.60 -1.57
CA VAL A 264 -12.14 7.75 -2.00
C VAL A 264 -12.21 7.63 -3.51
N ASN A 265 -12.29 8.74 -4.24
CA ASN A 265 -12.50 8.74 -5.68
C ASN A 265 -11.19 8.82 -6.47
N VAL A 266 -11.26 8.46 -7.74
CA VAL A 266 -10.14 8.61 -8.69
C VAL A 266 -9.62 10.05 -8.70
N GLY A 267 -8.30 10.16 -8.63
CA GLY A 267 -7.60 11.45 -8.56
C GLY A 267 -6.41 11.39 -7.60
N THR A 268 -6.01 12.56 -7.11
CA THR A 268 -4.91 12.70 -6.17
C THR A 268 -5.43 12.75 -4.74
N GLY A 269 -5.04 11.76 -3.94
CA GLY A 269 -5.23 11.77 -2.49
C GLY A 269 -4.07 12.49 -1.80
N THR A 270 -4.31 13.03 -0.61
CA THR A 270 -3.33 13.81 0.15
C THR A 270 -3.21 13.28 1.56
N ILE A 271 -1.97 13.06 1.99
CA ILE A 271 -1.58 12.72 3.36
C ILE A 271 -1.05 14.01 3.98
N THR A 272 -1.58 14.44 5.10
CA THR A 272 -1.08 15.60 5.85
C THR A 272 -0.52 15.13 7.17
N VAL A 273 0.71 15.53 7.45
CA VAL A 273 1.41 15.26 8.70
C VAL A 273 1.80 16.57 9.38
N GLN A 274 2.03 16.52 10.68
CA GLN A 274 2.49 17.62 11.51
C GLN A 274 3.70 17.15 12.30
N GLY A 275 4.80 17.90 12.22
CA GLY A 275 5.94 17.68 13.11
C GLY A 275 5.51 17.86 14.56
N CYS A 276 5.99 16.98 15.41
CA CYS A 276 5.69 17.02 16.83
C CYS A 276 6.97 16.91 17.66
N ASN A 277 6.86 17.25 18.93
CA ASN A 277 7.97 17.36 19.87
C ASN A 277 8.99 18.42 19.44
N TYR A 278 10.24 18.21 19.83
CA TYR A 278 11.33 19.20 19.68
C TYR A 278 12.21 18.92 18.46
N PHE A 279 11.95 17.82 17.74
CA PHE A 279 12.80 17.43 16.63
C PHE A 279 12.32 17.97 15.29
N TYR A 280 11.00 17.97 15.09
CA TYR A 280 10.39 18.39 13.83
C TYR A 280 9.21 19.32 14.06
N SER A 281 9.04 20.26 13.16
CA SER A 281 7.97 21.28 13.22
C SER A 281 7.31 21.46 11.87
N GLY A 282 6.18 22.18 11.88
CA GLY A 282 5.45 22.54 10.67
C GLY A 282 4.62 21.39 10.13
N LYS A 283 3.80 21.68 9.10
CA LYS A 283 2.99 20.73 8.36
C LYS A 283 3.67 20.40 7.05
N ALA A 284 3.49 19.16 6.62
CA ALA A 284 3.93 18.68 5.31
C ALA A 284 2.85 17.78 4.69
N THR A 285 2.83 17.71 3.37
CA THR A 285 1.86 16.93 2.61
C THR A 285 2.57 15.97 1.66
N GLY A 286 2.12 14.71 1.65
CA GLY A 286 2.45 13.75 0.62
C GLY A 286 1.24 13.46 -0.26
N THR A 287 1.45 12.97 -1.46
CA THR A 287 0.38 12.64 -2.37
C THR A 287 0.45 11.18 -2.82
N PHE A 288 -0.71 10.63 -3.16
CA PHE A 288 -0.84 9.34 -3.83
C PHE A 288 -1.92 9.44 -4.90
N THR A 289 -1.86 8.57 -5.88
CA THR A 289 -2.82 8.57 -6.99
C THR A 289 -3.82 7.43 -6.81
N ILE A 290 -5.11 7.70 -7.04
CA ILE A 290 -6.15 6.69 -7.16
C ILE A 290 -6.52 6.56 -8.63
N THR A 291 -6.31 5.38 -9.21
CA THR A 291 -6.67 5.05 -10.59
C THR A 291 -8.02 4.35 -10.64
N ALA A 292 -8.66 4.38 -11.81
CA ALA A 292 -9.95 3.75 -12.02
C ALA A 292 -9.88 2.22 -11.87
N ALA A 293 -10.92 1.63 -11.26
CA ALA A 293 -11.12 0.19 -11.24
C ALA A 293 -11.72 -0.29 -12.57
N ASN A 294 -11.47 -1.56 -12.92
CA ASN A 294 -12.11 -2.16 -14.08
C ASN A 294 -13.55 -2.55 -13.73
N THR A 295 -14.50 -2.25 -14.63
CA THR A 295 -15.89 -2.69 -14.48
C THR A 295 -16.01 -4.22 -14.38
N ALA A 296 -15.06 -4.98 -14.93
CA ALA A 296 -15.02 -6.45 -14.81
C ALA A 296 -14.84 -6.95 -13.37
N ASP A 297 -14.31 -6.11 -12.47
CA ASP A 297 -14.11 -6.46 -11.05
C ASP A 297 -15.36 -6.22 -10.20
N VAL A 298 -16.40 -5.59 -10.78
CA VAL A 298 -17.66 -5.29 -10.10
C VAL A 298 -18.56 -6.50 -10.13
N LYS A 299 -19.00 -6.93 -8.95
CA LYS A 299 -19.99 -8.00 -8.79
C LYS A 299 -21.39 -7.40 -8.76
N VAL A 300 -22.24 -7.81 -9.68
CA VAL A 300 -23.64 -7.37 -9.75
C VAL A 300 -24.55 -8.53 -9.31
N SER A 301 -25.52 -8.22 -8.47
CA SER A 301 -26.58 -9.12 -8.02
C SER A 301 -27.94 -8.49 -8.27
N ILE A 302 -28.85 -9.29 -8.78
CA ILE A 302 -30.25 -8.92 -9.05
C ILE A 302 -31.11 -10.01 -8.44
N ALA A 303 -32.10 -9.64 -7.67
CA ALA A 303 -33.04 -10.61 -7.08
C ALA A 303 -33.83 -11.33 -8.18
N ASP A 304 -34.22 -12.58 -7.89
CA ASP A 304 -35.11 -13.32 -8.76
C ASP A 304 -36.39 -12.53 -9.07
N GLN A 305 -36.85 -12.63 -10.29
CA GLN A 305 -38.02 -11.94 -10.80
C GLN A 305 -39.11 -12.93 -11.16
N ASP A 306 -40.36 -12.56 -10.92
CA ASP A 306 -41.49 -13.40 -11.27
C ASP A 306 -41.68 -13.50 -12.80
N TYR A 307 -41.93 -14.67 -13.30
CA TYR A 307 -42.34 -14.89 -14.69
C TYR A 307 -43.71 -14.27 -14.93
N THR A 308 -43.84 -13.47 -15.96
CA THR A 308 -45.09 -12.76 -16.29
C THR A 308 -45.62 -13.08 -17.69
N GLY A 309 -44.92 -13.89 -18.50
CA GLY A 309 -45.19 -14.09 -19.92
C GLY A 309 -44.92 -12.85 -20.79
N LYS A 310 -44.33 -11.81 -20.21
CA LYS A 310 -43.90 -10.56 -20.86
C LYS A 310 -42.47 -10.25 -20.48
N GLN A 311 -41.84 -9.33 -21.23
CA GLN A 311 -40.47 -8.94 -20.91
C GLN A 311 -40.32 -8.42 -19.48
N VAL A 312 -39.46 -9.05 -18.71
CA VAL A 312 -39.12 -8.70 -17.34
C VAL A 312 -37.99 -7.68 -17.33
N ARG A 313 -38.18 -6.58 -16.60
CA ARG A 313 -37.25 -5.44 -16.53
C ARG A 313 -36.99 -5.09 -15.07
N PRO A 314 -36.05 -5.78 -14.40
CA PRO A 314 -35.69 -5.43 -13.03
C PRO A 314 -35.13 -4.01 -12.99
N ARG A 315 -35.55 -3.24 -11.97
CA ARG A 315 -35.10 -1.86 -11.77
C ARG A 315 -34.11 -1.71 -10.63
N LYS A 316 -34.00 -2.74 -9.80
CA LYS A 316 -33.11 -2.77 -8.64
C LYS A 316 -32.00 -3.80 -8.87
N PHE A 317 -30.80 -3.41 -8.52
CA PHE A 317 -29.62 -4.26 -8.51
C PHE A 317 -28.74 -3.83 -7.36
N THR A 318 -27.81 -4.67 -6.97
CA THR A 318 -26.71 -4.35 -6.06
C THR A 318 -25.41 -4.56 -6.84
N ALA A 319 -24.56 -3.54 -6.88
CA ALA A 319 -23.23 -3.62 -7.46
C ALA A 319 -22.19 -3.43 -6.35
N THR A 320 -21.24 -4.33 -6.23
CA THR A 320 -20.19 -4.28 -5.20
C THR A 320 -18.80 -4.37 -5.81
N LEU A 321 -17.87 -3.60 -5.24
CA LEU A 321 -16.45 -3.66 -5.56
C LEU A 321 -15.68 -3.86 -4.25
N ASN A 322 -14.91 -4.96 -4.15
CA ASN A 322 -14.17 -5.32 -2.93
C ASN A 322 -15.02 -5.30 -1.64
N GLY A 323 -16.32 -5.66 -1.76
CA GLY A 323 -17.27 -5.65 -0.66
C GLY A 323 -17.94 -4.29 -0.38
N ASN A 324 -17.52 -3.22 -1.02
CA ASN A 324 -18.17 -1.90 -0.92
C ASN A 324 -19.32 -1.77 -1.91
N ASP A 325 -20.44 -1.19 -1.48
CA ASP A 325 -21.57 -0.90 -2.35
C ASP A 325 -21.26 0.29 -3.25
N VAL A 326 -21.30 0.04 -4.55
CA VAL A 326 -21.09 1.03 -5.62
C VAL A 326 -22.30 1.15 -6.56
N SER A 327 -23.46 0.62 -6.14
CA SER A 327 -24.68 0.56 -6.94
C SER A 327 -25.11 1.92 -7.47
N ASN A 328 -24.92 2.98 -6.69
CA ASN A 328 -25.25 4.35 -7.05
C ASN A 328 -24.36 4.96 -8.15
N GLN A 329 -23.33 4.24 -8.58
CA GLN A 329 -22.42 4.67 -9.63
C GLN A 329 -22.73 4.03 -10.98
N PHE A 330 -23.78 3.21 -11.06
CA PHE A 330 -24.18 2.49 -12.27
C PHE A 330 -25.63 2.74 -12.64
N GLU A 331 -25.93 2.59 -13.91
CA GLU A 331 -27.29 2.58 -14.44
C GLU A 331 -27.51 1.40 -15.40
N ILE A 332 -28.76 0.94 -15.51
CA ILE A 332 -29.16 -0.07 -16.48
C ILE A 332 -29.41 0.62 -17.81
N VAL A 333 -28.72 0.18 -18.86
CA VAL A 333 -28.85 0.76 -20.22
C VAL A 333 -29.64 -0.13 -21.16
N SER A 334 -29.67 -1.43 -20.93
CA SER A 334 -30.48 -2.34 -21.77
C SER A 334 -30.83 -3.63 -21.00
N TYR A 335 -31.78 -4.35 -21.58
CA TYR A 335 -32.27 -5.63 -21.09
C TYR A 335 -32.15 -6.67 -22.21
N GLY A 336 -31.89 -7.91 -21.88
CA GLY A 336 -32.08 -9.03 -22.78
C GLY A 336 -33.56 -9.24 -23.15
N GLU A 337 -33.88 -10.30 -23.85
CA GLU A 337 -35.27 -10.63 -24.20
C GLU A 337 -36.13 -10.91 -22.95
N ASN A 338 -35.58 -11.52 -21.95
CA ASN A 338 -36.15 -11.71 -20.59
C ASN A 338 -37.66 -12.02 -20.57
N VAL A 339 -38.14 -12.83 -21.49
CA VAL A 339 -39.57 -13.20 -21.59
C VAL A 339 -39.82 -14.56 -20.94
N GLU A 340 -38.94 -15.51 -21.22
CA GLU A 340 -39.09 -16.88 -20.75
C GLU A 340 -38.54 -17.10 -19.34
N ALA A 341 -39.09 -18.08 -18.63
CA ALA A 341 -38.52 -18.49 -17.34
C ALA A 341 -37.14 -19.09 -17.54
N GLY A 342 -36.22 -18.75 -16.62
CA GLY A 342 -34.83 -19.13 -16.71
C GLY A 342 -33.92 -17.94 -16.49
N THR A 343 -32.83 -17.84 -17.24
CA THR A 343 -31.84 -16.77 -17.07
C THR A 343 -32.23 -15.54 -17.89
N GLY A 344 -32.51 -14.45 -17.19
CA GLY A 344 -32.62 -13.10 -17.79
C GLY A 344 -31.30 -12.33 -17.67
N THR A 345 -31.15 -11.30 -18.47
CA THR A 345 -29.95 -10.46 -18.46
C THR A 345 -30.27 -8.97 -18.48
N VAL A 346 -29.39 -8.17 -17.88
CA VAL A 346 -29.37 -6.72 -17.98
C VAL A 346 -27.96 -6.26 -18.31
N VAL A 347 -27.85 -5.10 -18.93
CA VAL A 347 -26.56 -4.46 -19.19
C VAL A 347 -26.51 -3.15 -18.40
N LEU A 348 -25.44 -2.99 -17.61
CA LEU A 348 -25.17 -1.82 -16.82
C LEU A 348 -23.95 -1.08 -17.37
N LYS A 349 -23.93 0.23 -17.22
CA LYS A 349 -22.74 1.06 -17.44
C LYS A 349 -22.50 1.95 -16.22
N PRO A 350 -21.25 2.44 -16.00
CA PRO A 350 -21.04 3.55 -15.09
C PRO A 350 -21.82 4.78 -15.52
N LEU A 351 -22.28 5.57 -14.55
CA LEU A 351 -22.97 6.84 -14.83
C LEU A 351 -22.08 7.76 -15.68
N ASP A 352 -22.69 8.56 -16.52
CA ASP A 352 -21.96 9.49 -17.38
C ASP A 352 -21.11 10.46 -16.54
N GLY A 353 -19.85 10.63 -16.94
CA GLY A 353 -18.87 11.44 -16.20
C GLY A 353 -18.24 10.77 -14.98
N ASN A 354 -18.62 9.54 -14.64
CA ASN A 354 -17.97 8.77 -13.58
C ASN A 354 -16.53 8.42 -13.98
N LYS A 355 -15.58 8.82 -13.13
CA LYS A 355 -14.14 8.56 -13.35
C LYS A 355 -13.61 7.36 -12.57
N ASN A 356 -14.42 6.80 -11.67
CA ASN A 356 -14.00 5.72 -10.78
C ASN A 356 -13.88 4.37 -11.49
N PHE A 357 -14.50 4.26 -12.67
CA PHE A 357 -14.52 3.01 -13.43
C PHE A 357 -14.01 3.20 -14.85
N THR A 358 -13.38 2.16 -15.37
CA THR A 358 -12.96 2.00 -16.76
C THR A 358 -13.34 0.61 -17.23
N GLY A 359 -13.43 0.41 -18.55
CA GLY A 359 -13.75 -0.89 -19.13
C GLY A 359 -15.08 -0.90 -19.85
N SER A 360 -15.57 -2.11 -20.19
CA SER A 360 -16.81 -2.32 -20.91
C SER A 360 -18.04 -2.28 -19.99
N ASN A 361 -19.23 -2.19 -20.59
CA ASN A 361 -20.49 -2.39 -19.86
C ASN A 361 -20.52 -3.77 -19.19
N ILE A 362 -21.21 -3.87 -18.06
CA ILE A 362 -21.38 -5.10 -17.31
C ILE A 362 -22.65 -5.79 -17.75
N THR A 363 -22.56 -7.04 -18.20
CA THR A 363 -23.74 -7.90 -18.38
C THR A 363 -23.95 -8.71 -17.11
N ALA A 364 -25.07 -8.51 -16.43
CA ALA A 364 -25.46 -9.25 -15.24
C ALA A 364 -26.67 -10.12 -15.53
N SER A 365 -26.72 -11.29 -14.92
CA SER A 365 -27.83 -12.23 -15.04
C SER A 365 -28.67 -12.29 -13.76
N PHE A 366 -29.91 -12.69 -13.92
CA PHE A 366 -30.86 -12.95 -12.84
C PHE A 366 -31.79 -14.10 -13.25
N ASN A 367 -32.54 -14.69 -12.30
CA ASN A 367 -33.49 -15.72 -12.63
C ASN A 367 -34.90 -15.15 -12.83
N ILE A 368 -35.60 -15.64 -13.85
CA ILE A 368 -37.03 -15.45 -14.05
C ILE A 368 -37.68 -16.76 -13.58
N VAL A 369 -38.38 -16.71 -12.47
CA VAL A 369 -38.88 -17.88 -11.78
C VAL A 369 -40.39 -17.99 -11.88
N LYS A 370 -40.87 -19.22 -12.12
CA LYS A 370 -42.30 -19.52 -12.04
C LYS A 370 -42.70 -19.72 -10.59
N GLU A 371 -43.91 -19.28 -10.24
CA GLU A 371 -44.49 -19.54 -8.92
C GLU A 371 -44.65 -21.04 -8.69
N LYS A 372 -44.13 -21.55 -7.60
CA LYS A 372 -44.28 -22.96 -7.21
C LYS A 372 -45.64 -23.16 -6.56
N VAL A 373 -46.42 -24.06 -7.13
CA VAL A 373 -47.78 -24.36 -6.66
C VAL A 373 -47.96 -25.85 -6.46
N GLU A 374 -48.87 -26.23 -5.57
CA GLU A 374 -49.38 -27.57 -5.39
C GLU A 374 -50.92 -27.56 -5.37
N ALA A 375 -51.51 -28.70 -5.65
CA ALA A 375 -52.97 -28.85 -5.68
C ALA A 375 -53.38 -30.26 -5.26
N THR A 376 -54.67 -30.44 -5.07
CA THR A 376 -55.32 -31.72 -4.93
C THR A 376 -55.95 -32.09 -6.28
N LEU A 377 -55.64 -33.30 -6.77
CA LEU A 377 -56.24 -33.84 -7.98
C LEU A 377 -57.33 -34.87 -7.55
N ASN A 378 -58.54 -34.69 -8.04
CA ASN A 378 -59.65 -35.60 -7.81
C ASN A 378 -60.11 -36.17 -9.13
N VAL A 379 -60.46 -37.47 -9.15
CA VAL A 379 -60.94 -38.19 -10.33
C VAL A 379 -62.35 -38.72 -10.11
N TYR A 380 -63.14 -38.74 -11.17
CA TYR A 380 -64.57 -39.09 -11.10
C TYR A 380 -64.91 -40.15 -12.13
N ASP A 381 -65.85 -40.97 -11.77
CA ASP A 381 -66.42 -41.96 -12.67
C ASP A 381 -67.45 -41.33 -13.66
N SER A 382 -68.02 -42.17 -14.56
CA SER A 382 -69.02 -41.73 -15.55
C SER A 382 -70.34 -41.26 -14.94
N LYS A 383 -70.58 -41.57 -13.67
CA LYS A 383 -71.79 -41.18 -12.92
C LYS A 383 -71.51 -39.89 -12.09
N GLY A 384 -70.29 -39.40 -12.08
CA GLY A 384 -69.89 -38.19 -11.38
C GLY A 384 -69.54 -38.41 -9.91
N PHE A 385 -69.38 -39.67 -9.45
CA PHE A 385 -68.88 -39.92 -8.11
C PHE A 385 -67.40 -39.79 -8.04
N ASP A 386 -66.88 -39.16 -6.94
CA ASP A 386 -65.44 -39.10 -6.64
C ASP A 386 -64.94 -40.52 -6.33
N VAL A 387 -64.02 -41.00 -7.14
CA VAL A 387 -63.41 -42.31 -7.04
C VAL A 387 -61.92 -42.28 -6.74
N THR A 388 -61.43 -41.13 -6.34
CA THR A 388 -59.98 -40.83 -6.11
C THR A 388 -59.35 -41.84 -5.15
N ASP A 389 -59.91 -41.99 -3.96
CA ASP A 389 -59.35 -42.88 -2.93
C ASP A 389 -59.49 -44.39 -3.33
N ALA A 390 -60.50 -44.74 -4.12
CA ALA A 390 -60.68 -46.13 -4.59
C ALA A 390 -59.62 -46.54 -5.62
N TYR A 391 -59.21 -45.60 -6.49
CA TYR A 391 -58.22 -45.87 -7.55
C TYR A 391 -56.78 -45.49 -7.17
N LYS A 392 -56.58 -44.71 -6.13
CA LYS A 392 -55.22 -44.27 -5.72
C LYS A 392 -54.43 -45.46 -5.17
N ALA A 393 -53.26 -45.67 -5.73
CA ALA A 393 -52.29 -46.61 -5.21
C ALA A 393 -51.32 -45.92 -4.28
N ASP A 394 -50.90 -46.57 -3.21
CA ASP A 394 -49.83 -46.09 -2.36
C ASP A 394 -48.50 -46.51 -2.94
N VAL A 395 -47.60 -45.53 -3.07
CA VAL A 395 -46.29 -45.76 -3.65
C VAL A 395 -45.21 -45.40 -2.64
N ASP A 396 -44.17 -46.19 -2.59
CA ASP A 396 -42.92 -45.86 -1.88
C ASP A 396 -42.05 -44.95 -2.73
N LYS A 397 -41.28 -44.10 -2.09
CA LYS A 397 -40.40 -43.12 -2.76
C LYS A 397 -38.99 -43.22 -2.23
N ASP A 398 -38.04 -43.09 -3.10
CA ASP A 398 -36.63 -42.89 -2.71
C ASP A 398 -36.39 -41.51 -2.11
N ALA A 399 -35.13 -41.24 -1.67
CA ALA A 399 -34.71 -39.95 -1.11
C ALA A 399 -34.89 -38.79 -2.08
N ASP A 400 -34.88 -39.05 -3.39
CA ASP A 400 -35.04 -38.06 -4.45
C ASP A 400 -36.53 -37.89 -4.83
N GLY A 401 -37.44 -38.62 -4.19
CA GLY A 401 -38.89 -38.54 -4.41
C GLY A 401 -39.41 -39.39 -5.58
N ASN A 402 -38.57 -40.21 -6.20
CA ASN A 402 -38.98 -41.10 -7.29
C ASN A 402 -39.72 -42.31 -6.74
N VAL A 403 -40.70 -42.80 -7.50
CA VAL A 403 -41.43 -44.01 -7.12
C VAL A 403 -40.49 -45.21 -7.18
N ASN A 404 -40.25 -45.82 -6.01
CA ASN A 404 -39.36 -46.97 -5.82
C ASN A 404 -40.10 -48.30 -5.67
N GLY A 405 -41.42 -48.26 -5.47
CA GLY A 405 -42.25 -49.46 -5.32
C GLY A 405 -43.68 -49.10 -5.05
N VAL A 406 -44.49 -50.14 -4.94
CA VAL A 406 -45.90 -50.06 -4.54
C VAL A 406 -46.03 -50.63 -3.12
N VAL A 407 -46.50 -49.79 -2.19
CA VAL A 407 -46.77 -50.18 -0.81
C VAL A 407 -48.12 -50.88 -0.75
N HIS A 408 -49.13 -50.24 -1.33
CA HIS A 408 -50.50 -50.85 -1.46
C HIS A 408 -51.05 -50.56 -2.85
N ASN A 409 -51.58 -51.58 -3.48
CA ASN A 409 -52.35 -51.46 -4.72
C ASN A 409 -53.65 -50.66 -4.46
N SER A 410 -54.14 -49.97 -5.48
CA SER A 410 -55.48 -49.36 -5.41
C SER A 410 -56.57 -50.37 -5.12
N GLN A 411 -57.61 -49.96 -4.39
CA GLN A 411 -58.76 -50.85 -4.09
C GLN A 411 -59.49 -51.29 -5.38
N VAL A 412 -59.63 -50.32 -6.30
CA VAL A 412 -60.14 -50.54 -7.64
C VAL A 412 -59.01 -50.37 -8.64
N ALA A 413 -58.86 -51.26 -9.56
CA ALA A 413 -57.81 -51.20 -10.57
C ALA A 413 -58.41 -51.33 -11.97
N PHE A 414 -57.79 -50.71 -12.93
CA PHE A 414 -58.03 -50.96 -14.33
C PHE A 414 -57.54 -52.40 -14.68
N THR A 415 -58.11 -52.99 -15.68
CA THR A 415 -57.63 -54.26 -16.20
C THR A 415 -57.00 -53.99 -17.57
N PHE A 416 -55.81 -54.48 -17.79
CA PHE A 416 -55.10 -54.28 -19.07
C PHE A 416 -55.97 -54.87 -20.22
N ASP A 417 -56.26 -54.02 -21.19
CA ASP A 417 -57.02 -54.37 -22.40
C ASP A 417 -56.32 -53.85 -23.69
N GLY A 418 -55.11 -53.29 -23.54
CA GLY A 418 -54.33 -52.76 -24.64
C GLY A 418 -54.68 -51.29 -25.02
N ASN A 419 -55.65 -50.71 -24.35
CA ASN A 419 -56.03 -49.30 -24.59
C ASN A 419 -55.60 -48.38 -23.46
N GLU A 420 -55.64 -47.07 -23.70
CA GLU A 420 -55.42 -46.07 -22.67
C GLU A 420 -56.55 -46.09 -21.63
N HIS A 421 -56.17 -46.15 -20.37
CA HIS A 421 -57.10 -46.02 -19.26
C HIS A 421 -57.17 -44.59 -18.77
N THR A 422 -58.36 -44.00 -18.81
CA THR A 422 -58.64 -42.66 -18.39
C THR A 422 -59.86 -42.59 -17.48
N PHE A 423 -59.91 -41.53 -16.64
CA PHE A 423 -61.09 -41.25 -15.82
C PHE A 423 -62.06 -40.37 -16.61
N ALA A 424 -63.37 -40.51 -16.34
CA ALA A 424 -64.41 -39.75 -17.02
C ALA A 424 -64.27 -38.23 -16.82
N LYS A 425 -63.78 -37.83 -15.65
CA LYS A 425 -63.52 -36.48 -15.31
C LYS A 425 -62.40 -36.39 -14.29
N ALA A 426 -61.58 -35.36 -14.36
CA ALA A 426 -60.58 -35.02 -13.35
C ALA A 426 -60.60 -33.53 -13.10
N LEU A 427 -60.46 -33.10 -11.85
CA LEU A 427 -60.49 -31.70 -11.41
C LEU A 427 -59.36 -31.42 -10.44
N LEU A 428 -58.83 -30.21 -10.53
CA LEU A 428 -57.91 -29.67 -9.53
C LEU A 428 -58.67 -28.83 -8.51
N SER A 429 -58.37 -29.05 -7.24
CA SER A 429 -58.87 -28.25 -6.13
C SER A 429 -57.73 -27.89 -5.17
N ASN A 430 -57.99 -27.00 -4.21
CA ASN A 430 -57.02 -26.59 -3.19
C ASN A 430 -55.67 -26.14 -3.79
N ILE A 431 -55.69 -25.41 -4.91
CA ILE A 431 -54.48 -24.86 -5.53
C ILE A 431 -53.87 -23.83 -4.60
N ARG A 432 -52.63 -24.00 -4.20
CA ARG A 432 -51.95 -23.15 -3.25
C ARG A 432 -50.47 -22.98 -3.59
N LYS A 433 -49.91 -21.87 -3.18
CA LYS A 433 -48.48 -21.56 -3.29
C LYS A 433 -47.69 -22.43 -2.32
N VAL A 434 -46.53 -22.95 -2.77
CA VAL A 434 -45.59 -23.73 -1.94
C VAL A 434 -44.61 -22.79 -1.29
N THR A 435 -45.09 -21.92 -0.40
CA THR A 435 -44.23 -21.02 0.43
C THR A 435 -44.91 -20.86 1.79
N ASN A 436 -44.09 -20.57 2.81
CA ASN A 436 -44.58 -20.35 4.17
C ASN A 436 -44.96 -18.87 4.45
N ASP A 437 -45.07 -18.05 3.44
CA ASP A 437 -45.28 -16.60 3.56
C ASP A 437 -46.75 -16.17 3.68
N GLY A 438 -47.68 -17.11 3.62
CA GLY A 438 -49.13 -16.89 3.71
C GLY A 438 -49.72 -16.16 2.51
N VAL A 439 -48.95 -15.91 1.46
CA VAL A 439 -49.43 -15.30 0.22
C VAL A 439 -50.26 -16.29 -0.57
N LYS A 440 -51.48 -15.89 -0.94
CA LYS A 440 -52.36 -16.69 -1.77
C LYS A 440 -51.85 -16.72 -3.21
N THR A 441 -51.92 -17.91 -3.84
CA THR A 441 -51.67 -18.06 -5.28
C THR A 441 -52.77 -17.36 -6.10
N THR A 442 -52.40 -16.89 -7.27
CA THR A 442 -53.34 -16.41 -8.29
C THR A 442 -53.69 -17.51 -9.29
N ALA A 443 -53.09 -18.68 -9.17
CA ALA A 443 -53.29 -19.83 -10.04
C ALA A 443 -54.74 -20.31 -10.00
N LYS A 444 -55.30 -20.63 -11.16
CA LYS A 444 -56.62 -21.18 -11.36
C LYS A 444 -56.50 -22.55 -12.02
N GLU A 445 -57.52 -23.40 -11.88
CA GLU A 445 -57.55 -24.69 -12.53
C GLU A 445 -57.29 -24.61 -14.05
N SER A 446 -57.78 -23.57 -14.70
CA SER A 446 -57.58 -23.29 -16.14
C SER A 446 -56.12 -23.14 -16.55
N ASP A 447 -55.22 -22.84 -15.61
CA ASP A 447 -53.77 -22.65 -15.85
C ASP A 447 -53.01 -23.96 -15.95
N PHE A 448 -53.69 -25.07 -15.71
CA PHE A 448 -53.11 -26.42 -15.70
C PHE A 448 -53.74 -27.31 -16.77
N GLU A 449 -53.01 -28.29 -17.19
CA GLU A 449 -53.48 -29.40 -18.01
C GLU A 449 -53.31 -30.73 -17.27
N ILE A 450 -54.26 -31.60 -17.45
CA ILE A 450 -54.25 -32.95 -16.88
C ILE A 450 -53.82 -33.93 -17.97
N LYS A 451 -52.81 -34.71 -17.64
CA LYS A 451 -52.19 -35.70 -18.53
C LYS A 451 -52.12 -37.06 -17.87
N TYR A 452 -51.84 -38.03 -18.70
CA TYR A 452 -51.63 -39.40 -18.27
C TYR A 452 -50.25 -39.90 -18.68
N ALA A 453 -49.68 -40.81 -17.93
CA ALA A 453 -48.48 -41.53 -18.26
C ALA A 453 -48.59 -42.99 -17.79
N ASP A 454 -48.00 -43.91 -18.53
CA ASP A 454 -48.07 -45.37 -18.28
C ASP A 454 -49.47 -45.89 -18.13
N ASN A 455 -50.48 -45.25 -18.74
CA ASN A 455 -51.88 -45.54 -18.55
C ASN A 455 -52.45 -46.68 -19.47
N ILE A 456 -51.58 -47.27 -20.27
CA ILE A 456 -51.93 -48.51 -21.06
C ILE A 456 -51.44 -49.72 -20.32
N THR A 457 -50.18 -49.84 -20.01
CA THR A 457 -49.54 -51.00 -19.40
C THR A 457 -49.17 -50.84 -17.95
N GLY A 458 -49.03 -49.58 -17.52
CA GLY A 458 -48.45 -49.16 -16.22
C GLY A 458 -46.97 -49.43 -16.09
N LYS A 459 -46.35 -48.72 -15.18
CA LYS A 459 -44.94 -48.94 -14.82
C LYS A 459 -44.79 -50.21 -13.98
N LYS A 460 -43.90 -51.09 -14.38
CA LYS A 460 -43.56 -52.27 -13.58
C LYS A 460 -42.62 -51.89 -12.45
N VAL A 461 -43.14 -51.77 -11.24
CA VAL A 461 -42.37 -51.34 -10.06
C VAL A 461 -41.77 -52.48 -9.25
N THR A 462 -42.39 -53.65 -9.26
CA THR A 462 -41.91 -54.86 -8.57
C THR A 462 -42.42 -56.14 -9.26
N ALA A 463 -41.59 -57.16 -9.36
CA ALA A 463 -42.01 -58.45 -9.89
C ALA A 463 -43.19 -59.04 -9.06
N GLY A 464 -44.27 -59.43 -9.74
CA GLY A 464 -45.47 -59.98 -9.09
C GLY A 464 -46.45 -58.98 -8.48
N LYS A 465 -46.14 -57.63 -8.62
CA LYS A 465 -47.03 -56.51 -8.24
C LYS A 465 -47.75 -55.96 -9.47
N GLU A 466 -48.88 -55.28 -9.21
CA GLU A 466 -49.62 -54.57 -10.26
C GLU A 466 -48.79 -53.43 -10.86
N ASN A 467 -49.03 -53.14 -12.11
CA ASN A 467 -48.38 -52.00 -12.77
C ASN A 467 -49.05 -50.67 -12.37
N ILE A 468 -48.28 -49.60 -12.34
CA ILE A 468 -48.74 -48.27 -11.95
C ILE A 468 -48.80 -47.35 -13.16
N GLY A 469 -49.99 -46.82 -13.44
CA GLY A 469 -50.23 -45.70 -14.31
C GLY A 469 -50.36 -44.41 -13.50
N TYR A 470 -50.22 -43.30 -14.14
CA TYR A 470 -50.34 -42.01 -13.53
C TYR A 470 -51.35 -41.10 -14.26
N ILE A 471 -52.20 -40.44 -13.49
CA ILE A 471 -52.86 -39.22 -13.92
C ILE A 471 -52.17 -38.03 -13.17
N TYR A 472 -51.80 -37.00 -13.86
CA TYR A 472 -51.06 -35.88 -13.28
C TYR A 472 -51.45 -34.55 -13.90
N ALA A 473 -51.22 -33.45 -13.16
CA ALA A 473 -51.42 -32.08 -13.61
C ALA A 473 -50.10 -31.35 -13.69
N VAL A 474 -49.88 -30.64 -14.78
CA VAL A 474 -48.78 -29.73 -15.00
C VAL A 474 -49.27 -28.35 -15.42
N ALA A 475 -48.49 -27.32 -15.15
CA ALA A 475 -48.84 -25.98 -15.63
C ALA A 475 -48.78 -25.95 -17.16
N LYS A 476 -49.74 -25.26 -17.78
CA LYS A 476 -49.75 -25.01 -19.23
C LYS A 476 -48.56 -24.16 -19.61
N GLU A 477 -48.07 -24.36 -20.81
CA GLU A 477 -47.05 -23.51 -21.38
C GLU A 477 -47.47 -22.01 -21.38
N GLY A 478 -46.53 -21.10 -21.14
CA GLY A 478 -46.80 -19.68 -21.05
C GLY A 478 -47.46 -19.22 -19.75
N THR A 479 -47.77 -20.11 -18.79
CA THR A 479 -48.28 -19.71 -17.47
C THR A 479 -47.15 -19.43 -16.49
N GLY A 480 -47.39 -18.58 -15.47
CA GLY A 480 -46.44 -18.21 -14.42
C GLY A 480 -46.24 -19.27 -13.34
N PHE A 481 -46.70 -20.51 -13.55
CA PHE A 481 -46.76 -21.53 -12.51
C PHE A 481 -45.92 -22.76 -12.83
N ALA A 482 -45.48 -23.49 -11.80
CA ALA A 482 -44.85 -24.78 -11.90
C ALA A 482 -45.14 -25.61 -10.64
N GLY A 483 -45.30 -26.93 -10.79
CA GLY A 483 -45.34 -27.81 -9.64
C GLY A 483 -43.97 -28.10 -9.06
N THR A 484 -43.97 -28.79 -7.91
CA THR A 484 -42.74 -29.18 -7.19
C THR A 484 -42.49 -30.70 -7.24
N LYS A 485 -43.45 -31.46 -7.78
CA LYS A 485 -43.39 -32.91 -7.79
C LYS A 485 -42.79 -33.42 -9.10
N THR A 486 -42.21 -34.60 -9.04
CA THR A 486 -41.63 -35.30 -10.19
C THR A 486 -42.24 -36.72 -10.25
N ILE A 487 -42.58 -37.19 -11.45
CA ILE A 487 -42.89 -38.58 -11.70
C ILE A 487 -41.92 -39.15 -12.75
N VAL A 488 -41.63 -40.44 -12.65
CA VAL A 488 -40.76 -41.14 -13.59
C VAL A 488 -41.57 -42.23 -14.26
N THR A 489 -41.66 -42.18 -15.57
CA THR A 489 -42.42 -43.15 -16.37
C THR A 489 -41.68 -44.48 -16.54
N SER A 490 -42.35 -45.49 -17.09
CA SER A 490 -41.77 -46.82 -17.28
C SER A 490 -40.57 -46.87 -18.21
N ASP A 491 -40.51 -45.97 -19.17
CA ASP A 491 -39.38 -45.81 -20.10
C ASP A 491 -38.23 -44.95 -19.53
N GLY A 492 -38.36 -44.45 -18.28
CA GLY A 492 -37.37 -43.64 -17.63
C GLY A 492 -37.51 -42.14 -17.90
N THR A 493 -38.52 -41.67 -18.61
CA THR A 493 -38.79 -40.25 -18.82
C THR A 493 -39.13 -39.58 -17.49
N ILE A 494 -38.44 -38.48 -17.18
CA ILE A 494 -38.64 -37.68 -15.96
C ILE A 494 -39.60 -36.54 -16.29
N ILE A 495 -40.75 -36.51 -15.64
CA ILE A 495 -41.73 -35.44 -15.77
C ILE A 495 -41.64 -34.55 -14.53
N ASN A 496 -40.97 -33.40 -14.68
CA ASN A 496 -40.80 -32.40 -13.63
C ASN A 496 -41.95 -31.38 -13.63
N GLY A 497 -42.07 -30.63 -12.52
CA GLY A 497 -43.05 -29.54 -12.44
C GLY A 497 -44.49 -30.04 -12.30
N VAL A 498 -44.70 -31.21 -11.82
CA VAL A 498 -46.03 -31.80 -11.55
C VAL A 498 -46.63 -31.13 -10.31
N VAL A 499 -47.83 -30.61 -10.45
CA VAL A 499 -48.60 -29.92 -9.40
C VAL A 499 -49.30 -30.91 -8.48
N ALA A 500 -49.95 -31.91 -9.07
CA ALA A 500 -50.61 -32.99 -8.39
C ALA A 500 -50.60 -34.26 -9.27
N TYR A 501 -50.60 -35.41 -8.67
CA TYR A 501 -50.73 -36.67 -9.39
C TYR A 501 -51.42 -37.74 -8.53
N ILE A 502 -52.02 -38.73 -9.20
CA ILE A 502 -52.58 -39.93 -8.60
C ILE A 502 -51.97 -41.11 -9.33
N PRO A 503 -51.21 -41.97 -8.62
CA PRO A 503 -50.81 -43.26 -9.15
C PRO A 503 -52.03 -44.23 -9.05
N PHE A 504 -52.29 -45.04 -10.05
CA PHE A 504 -53.33 -45.98 -10.05
C PHE A 504 -52.84 -47.33 -10.59
N THR A 505 -53.50 -48.44 -10.18
CA THR A 505 -53.10 -49.80 -10.56
C THR A 505 -53.73 -50.25 -11.88
N ILE A 506 -52.94 -50.93 -12.73
CA ILE A 506 -53.42 -51.65 -13.93
C ILE A 506 -53.12 -53.15 -13.74
N LYS A 507 -54.14 -53.95 -13.57
CA LYS A 507 -54.02 -55.39 -13.37
C LYS A 507 -53.66 -56.11 -14.65
N SER A 508 -52.69 -57.00 -14.56
CA SER A 508 -52.35 -57.89 -15.66
C SER A 508 -53.55 -58.84 -16.00
N VAL A 509 -53.71 -59.08 -17.25
CA VAL A 509 -54.70 -60.10 -17.68
C VAL A 509 -54.06 -61.45 -17.70
N LYS A 510 -54.77 -62.44 -17.17
CA LYS A 510 -54.31 -63.81 -17.27
C LYS A 510 -54.41 -64.24 -18.73
N PHE A 511 -53.29 -64.64 -19.28
CA PHE A 511 -53.19 -65.16 -20.64
C PHE A 511 -53.80 -66.57 -20.68
N VAL A 512 -54.77 -66.79 -21.56
CA VAL A 512 -55.46 -68.07 -21.74
C VAL A 512 -55.54 -68.44 -23.22
N ALA A 513 -55.67 -69.72 -23.51
CA ALA A 513 -55.66 -70.25 -24.87
C ALA A 513 -56.65 -69.58 -25.84
N LYS A 514 -57.78 -69.09 -25.37
CA LYS A 514 -58.77 -68.35 -26.19
C LYS A 514 -58.29 -67.03 -26.71
N ASN A 515 -57.24 -66.54 -26.15
CA ASN A 515 -56.59 -65.25 -26.59
C ASN A 515 -55.68 -65.46 -27.79
N VAL A 516 -55.36 -66.69 -28.16
CA VAL A 516 -54.46 -67.04 -29.24
C VAL A 516 -55.22 -67.62 -30.41
N SER A 517 -55.09 -67.09 -31.56
CA SER A 517 -55.56 -67.66 -32.81
C SER A 517 -54.37 -67.85 -33.76
N VAL A 518 -54.31 -68.94 -34.39
CA VAL A 518 -53.26 -69.25 -35.37
C VAL A 518 -53.94 -69.34 -36.73
N LYS A 519 -53.49 -68.58 -37.69
CA LYS A 519 -54.00 -68.64 -39.04
C LYS A 519 -53.50 -69.91 -39.74
N ASN A 520 -54.38 -70.51 -40.53
CA ASN A 520 -53.96 -71.62 -41.37
C ASN A 520 -52.83 -71.22 -42.30
N ALA A 521 -51.82 -72.05 -42.36
CA ALA A 521 -50.72 -71.87 -43.30
C ALA A 521 -50.81 -72.81 -44.45
N THR A 522 -50.39 -72.40 -45.64
CA THR A 522 -50.41 -73.24 -46.81
C THR A 522 -49.17 -74.16 -46.84
N TYR A 523 -49.36 -75.40 -47.18
CA TYR A 523 -48.27 -76.37 -47.31
C TYR A 523 -47.24 -75.89 -48.32
N ALA A 524 -45.95 -75.88 -47.96
CA ALA A 524 -44.88 -75.37 -48.73
C ALA A 524 -43.89 -76.46 -49.25
N GLY A 525 -44.38 -77.63 -49.60
CA GLY A 525 -43.55 -78.68 -50.23
C GLY A 525 -42.45 -79.25 -49.32
N GLY A 526 -42.67 -79.35 -48.01
CA GLY A 526 -41.73 -79.91 -47.02
C GLY A 526 -40.80 -78.85 -46.36
N LEU A 527 -40.96 -77.61 -46.70
CA LEU A 527 -40.24 -76.49 -46.01
C LEU A 527 -40.98 -76.11 -44.69
N PRO A 528 -40.26 -75.71 -43.65
CA PRO A 528 -40.88 -75.20 -42.42
C PRO A 528 -41.79 -74.01 -42.72
N VAL A 529 -43.02 -74.07 -42.24
CA VAL A 529 -43.96 -72.95 -42.35
C VAL A 529 -44.13 -72.31 -40.98
N LYS A 530 -43.92 -70.99 -40.91
CA LYS A 530 -44.24 -70.22 -39.70
C LYS A 530 -45.66 -69.68 -39.84
N PRO A 531 -46.66 -70.24 -39.08
CA PRO A 531 -48.00 -69.71 -39.12
C PRO A 531 -48.05 -68.31 -38.46
N GLU A 532 -48.96 -67.50 -38.95
CA GLU A 532 -49.27 -66.22 -38.27
C GLU A 532 -50.08 -66.50 -37.00
N VAL A 533 -49.52 -66.07 -35.89
CA VAL A 533 -50.13 -66.20 -34.56
C VAL A 533 -50.66 -64.80 -34.17
N LEU A 534 -51.94 -64.72 -33.91
CA LEU A 534 -52.62 -63.55 -33.41
C LEU A 534 -52.95 -63.73 -31.94
N ILE A 535 -52.50 -62.81 -31.14
CA ILE A 535 -52.80 -62.77 -29.70
C ILE A 535 -53.69 -61.57 -29.45
N GLN A 536 -54.90 -61.80 -28.97
CA GLN A 536 -55.88 -60.76 -28.71
C GLN A 536 -56.23 -60.70 -27.23
N ILE A 537 -56.19 -59.52 -26.65
CA ILE A 537 -56.55 -59.19 -25.28
C ILE A 537 -57.46 -57.96 -25.30
N GLY A 538 -58.69 -58.10 -24.80
CA GLY A 538 -59.67 -57.04 -24.87
C GLY A 538 -60.05 -56.71 -26.32
N GLY A 539 -59.84 -55.74 -26.89
CA GLY A 539 -60.01 -55.34 -28.30
C GLY A 539 -58.72 -55.22 -29.09
N SER A 540 -57.58 -55.43 -28.43
CA SER A 540 -56.25 -55.14 -28.98
C SER A 540 -55.53 -56.42 -29.41
N THR A 541 -54.84 -56.37 -30.55
CA THR A 541 -53.94 -57.41 -31.03
C THR A 541 -52.52 -57.10 -30.59
N LEU A 542 -51.88 -58.03 -29.87
CA LEU A 542 -50.49 -57.94 -29.50
C LEU A 542 -49.64 -58.24 -30.71
N VAL A 543 -48.63 -57.42 -30.95
CA VAL A 543 -47.63 -57.62 -31.98
C VAL A 543 -46.34 -58.17 -31.35
N GLU A 544 -45.69 -59.08 -32.14
CA GLU A 544 -44.36 -59.55 -31.77
C GLU A 544 -43.38 -58.33 -31.74
N GLY A 545 -42.79 -58.01 -30.55
CA GLY A 545 -41.88 -56.90 -30.37
C GLY A 545 -40.54 -57.33 -29.83
#